data_7b3e6dce33a23bf4d7c88e4d650ecb16
#
_entry.id   7b3e6dce33a23bf4d7c88e4d650ecb16
#
_cell.length_a   1.000
_cell.length_b   1.000
_cell.length_c   1.000
_cell.angle_alpha   90.00
_cell.angle_beta   90.00
_cell.angle_gamma   90.00
#
_symmetry.space_group_name_H-M   'P 1'
#
loop_
_entity.id
_entity.type
_entity.pdbx_description
1 polymer ?
#
loop_
_entity_poly.entity_id
_entity_poly.type
_entity_poly.pdbx_seq_one_letter_code
_entity_poly.pdbx_strand_id
1 'polypeptide(L)'
;MLGKLAIRNAFRSIRDYRIYIITVTIAFALMYAFNMIVFSEDIMMLNRMMLTFAYMVVFISILVVFVIGWLVHYMTKFMLHRRSKELGTYMVLGISNRAITRLFLAENIIIGGISFLLGMIFGTFLYQVLTMIIMHIFEAVYEVKLVFSVKAFALTILYIILIYCFSLLRMKRKIGKMKIYDLLHAEKQNEIVFVKHQKGDIILMTIALLTGITGAIVCKLTFQNGDNVQMGAIGIFFTCFIVCIYCFYISVSHILIRFFVNRKAKQKNAGTLVLVRNLSSKINTMSMTLGTLALLLTLTLSFSQIATLFKNFFDMQGNSVCPYEIMMWDREGDPSFIKEKEYLDEKLGGVTQEHSFMVYDSGANQVGKYLDGTPVEMSFWGNDTVMAYSDYCKMRKQLGYEKIDLKKGHFIVQGVSGVKTVLDKEQPKFQIEGETLSYQACYTEGFALE
;
A
#
# COMPACT_ATOMS: atom_id res chain seq x y z
N MET A 1 -35.19 27.51 -11.23
CA MET A 1 -34.59 28.64 -10.49
C MET A 1 -33.38 28.18 -9.61
N LEU A 2 -33.52 27.20 -8.73
CA LEU A 2 -32.46 26.76 -7.82
C LEU A 2 -31.18 26.31 -8.53
N GLY A 3 -31.25 25.62 -9.69
CA GLY A 3 -30.05 25.17 -10.43
C GLY A 3 -29.21 26.34 -10.99
N LYS A 4 -29.84 27.38 -11.58
CA LYS A 4 -29.11 28.56 -12.03
C LYS A 4 -28.46 29.33 -10.87
N LEU A 5 -29.13 29.35 -9.71
CA LEU A 5 -28.60 29.94 -8.49
C LEU A 5 -27.39 29.15 -7.96
N ALA A 6 -27.47 27.82 -7.97
CA ALA A 6 -26.36 26.92 -7.56
C ALA A 6 -25.13 27.11 -8.43
N ILE A 7 -25.30 27.16 -9.75
CA ILE A 7 -24.20 27.39 -10.69
C ILE A 7 -23.55 28.75 -10.44
N ARG A 8 -24.38 29.84 -10.37
CA ARG A 8 -23.87 31.19 -10.15
C ARG A 8 -23.17 31.32 -8.79
N ASN A 9 -23.71 30.68 -7.75
CA ASN A 9 -23.08 30.66 -6.44
C ASN A 9 -21.79 29.87 -6.44
N ALA A 10 -21.74 28.70 -7.09
CA ALA A 10 -20.52 27.89 -7.19
C ALA A 10 -19.39 28.71 -7.85
N PHE A 11 -19.65 29.38 -8.97
CA PHE A 11 -18.63 30.20 -9.64
C PHE A 11 -18.26 31.48 -8.86
N ARG A 12 -19.21 32.15 -8.21
CA ARG A 12 -18.91 33.33 -7.39
C ARG A 12 -18.08 33.00 -6.16
N SER A 13 -18.28 31.81 -5.61
CA SER A 13 -17.61 31.33 -4.39
C SER A 13 -16.32 30.51 -4.65
N ILE A 14 -15.88 30.36 -5.91
CA ILE A 14 -14.66 29.65 -6.24
C ILE A 14 -13.44 30.13 -5.42
N ARG A 15 -13.37 31.43 -5.14
CA ARG A 15 -12.33 32.05 -4.34
C ARG A 15 -12.32 31.53 -2.90
N ASP A 16 -13.50 31.27 -2.33
CA ASP A 16 -13.66 30.76 -0.96
C ASP A 16 -13.49 29.22 -0.90
N TYR A 17 -13.67 28.54 -2.05
CA TYR A 17 -13.56 27.08 -2.18
C TYR A 17 -12.22 26.59 -2.72
N ARG A 18 -11.25 27.47 -2.94
CA ARG A 18 -9.95 27.09 -3.51
C ARG A 18 -9.33 25.87 -2.81
N ILE A 19 -9.30 25.89 -1.49
CA ILE A 19 -8.72 24.78 -0.70
C ILE A 19 -9.52 23.49 -0.94
N TYR A 20 -10.85 23.57 -0.96
CA TYR A 20 -11.70 22.42 -1.24
C TYR A 20 -11.44 21.85 -2.64
N ILE A 21 -11.48 22.72 -3.68
CA ILE A 21 -11.27 22.32 -5.07
C ILE A 21 -9.90 21.69 -5.25
N ILE A 22 -8.83 22.32 -4.77
CA ILE A 22 -7.47 21.81 -4.86
C ILE A 22 -7.36 20.43 -4.19
N THR A 23 -7.84 20.31 -2.97
CA THR A 23 -7.74 19.05 -2.21
C THR A 23 -8.52 17.91 -2.89
N VAL A 24 -9.74 18.18 -3.36
CA VAL A 24 -10.55 17.16 -4.04
C VAL A 24 -10.00 16.83 -5.42
N THR A 25 -9.45 17.83 -6.14
CA THR A 25 -8.76 17.61 -7.42
C THR A 25 -7.54 16.70 -7.26
N ILE A 26 -6.70 16.97 -6.27
CA ILE A 26 -5.52 16.12 -5.97
C ILE A 26 -5.99 14.71 -5.60
N ALA A 27 -7.02 14.57 -4.77
CA ALA A 27 -7.56 13.27 -4.39
C ALA A 27 -8.06 12.47 -5.60
N PHE A 28 -8.80 13.12 -6.51
CA PHE A 28 -9.27 12.46 -7.73
C PHE A 28 -8.16 12.17 -8.73
N ALA A 29 -7.16 13.04 -8.83
CA ALA A 29 -5.98 12.81 -9.64
C ALA A 29 -5.21 11.56 -9.17
N LEU A 30 -4.98 11.45 -7.87
CA LEU A 30 -4.35 10.27 -7.26
C LEU A 30 -5.16 9.00 -7.50
N MET A 31 -6.48 9.05 -7.28
CA MET A 31 -7.34 7.89 -7.49
C MET A 31 -7.36 7.45 -8.96
N TYR A 32 -7.44 8.41 -9.89
CA TYR A 32 -7.41 8.12 -11.33
C TYR A 32 -6.04 7.56 -11.75
N ALA A 33 -4.94 8.19 -11.33
CA ALA A 33 -3.58 7.72 -11.61
C ALA A 33 -3.38 6.28 -11.10
N PHE A 34 -3.84 5.99 -9.88
CA PHE A 34 -3.74 4.65 -9.31
C PHE A 34 -4.56 3.62 -10.08
N ASN A 35 -5.80 3.95 -10.45
CA ASN A 35 -6.62 3.06 -11.28
C ASN A 35 -5.99 2.86 -12.67
N MET A 36 -5.33 3.87 -13.25
CA MET A 36 -4.59 3.72 -14.51
C MET A 36 -3.43 2.72 -14.37
N ILE A 37 -2.70 2.75 -13.25
CA ILE A 37 -1.63 1.79 -12.95
C ILE A 37 -2.19 0.36 -12.91
N VAL A 38 -3.31 0.15 -12.22
CA VAL A 38 -3.95 -1.18 -12.08
C VAL A 38 -4.30 -1.79 -13.45
N PHE A 39 -4.70 -0.97 -14.42
CA PHE A 39 -5.10 -1.40 -15.77
C PHE A 39 -4.03 -1.14 -16.83
N SER A 40 -2.81 -0.81 -16.46
CA SER A 40 -1.68 -0.66 -17.38
C SER A 40 -1.24 -2.02 -17.92
N GLU A 41 -1.02 -2.11 -19.24
CA GLU A 41 -0.52 -3.34 -19.88
C GLU A 41 0.88 -3.68 -19.40
N ASP A 42 1.72 -2.68 -19.21
CA ASP A 42 3.08 -2.84 -18.70
C ASP A 42 3.10 -3.46 -17.30
N ILE A 43 2.23 -2.97 -16.40
CA ILE A 43 2.06 -3.52 -15.06
C ILE A 43 1.35 -4.88 -15.08
N MET A 44 0.43 -5.11 -16.02
CA MET A 44 -0.21 -6.43 -16.19
C MET A 44 0.78 -7.51 -16.62
N MET A 45 1.81 -7.18 -17.40
CA MET A 45 2.88 -8.13 -17.73
C MET A 45 3.65 -8.56 -16.49
N LEU A 46 4.04 -7.61 -15.64
CA LEU A 46 4.64 -7.90 -14.33
C LEU A 46 3.70 -8.73 -13.44
N ASN A 47 2.40 -8.45 -13.50
CA ASN A 47 1.37 -9.12 -12.72
C ASN A 47 1.15 -10.59 -13.12
N ARG A 48 1.30 -10.93 -14.41
CA ARG A 48 1.17 -12.30 -14.89
C ARG A 48 2.27 -13.22 -14.36
N MET A 49 3.44 -12.67 -14.10
CA MET A 49 4.56 -13.43 -13.54
C MET A 49 4.46 -13.60 -12.02
N MET A 50 3.62 -12.80 -11.31
CA MET A 50 3.57 -12.76 -9.86
C MET A 50 2.15 -12.57 -9.34
N LEU A 51 1.44 -13.68 -9.07
CA LEU A 51 0.08 -13.66 -8.49
C LEU A 51 0.01 -12.85 -7.18
N THR A 52 1.04 -12.91 -6.36
CA THR A 52 1.14 -12.16 -5.10
C THR A 52 1.10 -10.64 -5.32
N PHE A 53 1.73 -10.15 -6.40
CA PHE A 53 1.72 -8.74 -6.76
C PHE A 53 0.32 -8.26 -7.13
N ALA A 54 -0.47 -9.09 -7.84
CA ALA A 54 -1.85 -8.77 -8.19
C ALA A 54 -2.74 -8.54 -6.97
N TYR A 55 -2.66 -9.43 -5.98
CA TYR A 55 -3.41 -9.27 -4.72
C TYR A 55 -3.02 -8.01 -3.97
N MET A 56 -1.73 -7.69 -3.96
CA MET A 56 -1.21 -6.51 -3.31
C MET A 56 -1.72 -5.21 -3.94
N VAL A 57 -1.71 -5.12 -5.27
CA VAL A 57 -2.24 -3.97 -6.02
C VAL A 57 -3.72 -3.76 -5.76
N VAL A 58 -4.52 -4.82 -5.75
CA VAL A 58 -5.96 -4.75 -5.42
C VAL A 58 -6.17 -4.26 -3.98
N PHE A 59 -5.41 -4.78 -3.02
CA PHE A 59 -5.50 -4.35 -1.63
C PHE A 59 -5.18 -2.87 -1.45
N ILE A 60 -4.10 -2.38 -2.05
CA ILE A 60 -3.71 -0.96 -2.04
C ILE A 60 -4.81 -0.11 -2.69
N SER A 61 -5.41 -0.57 -3.80
CA SER A 61 -6.51 0.14 -4.47
C SER A 61 -7.72 0.37 -3.54
N ILE A 62 -8.16 -0.66 -2.83
CA ILE A 62 -9.26 -0.56 -1.86
C ILE A 62 -8.93 0.47 -0.78
N LEU A 63 -7.70 0.45 -0.28
CA LEU A 63 -7.25 1.35 0.77
C LEU A 63 -7.19 2.80 0.29
N VAL A 64 -6.68 3.05 -0.92
CA VAL A 64 -6.68 4.39 -1.55
C VAL A 64 -8.09 4.93 -1.67
N VAL A 65 -9.04 4.12 -2.13
CA VAL A 65 -10.46 4.51 -2.25
C VAL A 65 -11.05 4.85 -0.88
N PHE A 66 -10.75 4.08 0.15
CA PHE A 66 -11.21 4.34 1.51
C PHE A 66 -10.68 5.67 2.05
N VAL A 67 -9.37 5.93 1.88
CA VAL A 67 -8.71 7.17 2.32
C VAL A 67 -9.29 8.38 1.58
N ILE A 68 -9.46 8.29 0.27
CA ILE A 68 -10.02 9.37 -0.54
C ILE A 68 -11.49 9.59 -0.19
N GLY A 69 -12.26 8.54 0.03
CA GLY A 69 -13.65 8.64 0.48
C GLY A 69 -13.79 9.38 1.80
N TRP A 70 -12.90 9.10 2.74
CA TRP A 70 -12.84 9.84 4.01
C TRP A 70 -12.46 11.30 3.78
N LEU A 71 -11.45 11.58 2.98
CA LEU A 71 -11.00 12.94 2.67
C LEU A 71 -12.10 13.77 2.04
N VAL A 72 -12.81 13.26 1.03
CA VAL A 72 -13.94 13.93 0.39
C VAL A 72 -15.08 14.20 1.39
N HIS A 73 -15.39 13.20 2.24
CA HIS A 73 -16.40 13.41 3.28
C HIS A 73 -15.99 14.51 4.27
N TYR A 74 -14.73 14.50 4.72
CA TYR A 74 -14.19 15.54 5.61
C TYR A 74 -14.26 16.93 4.96
N MET A 75 -13.84 17.04 3.71
CA MET A 75 -13.86 18.32 2.97
C MET A 75 -15.29 18.82 2.73
N THR A 76 -16.24 17.94 2.45
CA THR A 76 -17.66 18.31 2.33
C THR A 76 -18.22 18.81 3.68
N LYS A 77 -17.83 18.18 4.79
CA LYS A 77 -18.18 18.64 6.15
C LYS A 77 -17.58 20.02 6.46
N PHE A 78 -16.32 20.22 6.09
CA PHE A 78 -15.62 21.50 6.25
C PHE A 78 -16.32 22.63 5.46
N MET A 79 -16.69 22.33 4.22
CA MET A 79 -17.45 23.29 3.38
C MET A 79 -18.81 23.67 4.00
N LEU A 80 -19.55 22.70 4.55
CA LEU A 80 -20.78 22.97 5.26
C LEU A 80 -20.57 23.94 6.44
N HIS A 81 -19.53 23.70 7.22
CA HIS A 81 -19.19 24.52 8.39
C HIS A 81 -18.83 25.97 7.96
N ARG A 82 -18.05 26.10 6.91
CA ARG A 82 -17.64 27.40 6.36
C ARG A 82 -18.84 28.25 5.87
N ARG A 83 -19.89 27.59 5.35
CA ARG A 83 -21.11 28.25 4.82
C ARG A 83 -22.29 28.24 5.80
N SER A 84 -22.10 27.73 6.99
CA SER A 84 -23.19 27.59 7.96
C SER A 84 -23.96 28.92 8.20
N LYS A 85 -23.21 30.01 8.30
CA LYS A 85 -23.80 31.36 8.51
C LYS A 85 -24.69 31.81 7.34
N GLU A 86 -24.23 31.63 6.09
CA GLU A 86 -25.03 31.95 4.89
C GLU A 86 -26.28 31.08 4.81
N LEU A 87 -26.13 29.77 5.05
CA LEU A 87 -27.26 28.85 5.04
C LEU A 87 -28.26 29.16 6.16
N GLY A 88 -27.77 29.57 7.32
CA GLY A 88 -28.57 30.05 8.44
C GLY A 88 -29.35 31.33 8.07
N THR A 89 -28.73 32.30 7.39
CA THR A 89 -29.40 33.52 6.91
C THR A 89 -30.53 33.20 5.92
N TYR A 90 -30.32 32.22 5.01
CA TYR A 90 -31.39 31.78 4.10
C TYR A 90 -32.57 31.16 4.85
N MET A 91 -32.33 30.46 5.97
CA MET A 91 -33.40 29.91 6.80
C MET A 91 -34.19 31.02 7.51
N VAL A 92 -33.50 32.07 7.98
CA VAL A 92 -34.18 33.24 8.60
C VAL A 92 -35.05 33.97 7.57
N LEU A 93 -34.62 34.02 6.30
CA LEU A 93 -35.42 34.59 5.20
C LEU A 93 -36.60 33.70 4.77
N GLY A 94 -36.86 32.59 5.48
CA GLY A 94 -38.02 31.73 5.23
C GLY A 94 -37.80 30.63 4.20
N ILE A 95 -36.56 30.44 3.71
CA ILE A 95 -36.25 29.34 2.78
C ILE A 95 -36.29 28.02 3.53
N SER A 96 -37.09 27.07 3.02
CA SER A 96 -37.24 25.76 3.67
C SER A 96 -35.92 24.97 3.77
N ASN A 97 -35.76 24.24 4.84
CA ASN A 97 -34.56 23.41 5.08
C ASN A 97 -34.30 22.40 3.93
N ARG A 98 -35.35 21.89 3.29
CA ARG A 98 -35.26 21.02 2.12
C ARG A 98 -34.67 21.73 0.90
N ALA A 99 -35.04 23.00 0.67
CA ALA A 99 -34.52 23.79 -0.45
C ALA A 99 -33.05 24.15 -0.24
N ILE A 100 -32.67 24.52 0.97
CA ILE A 100 -31.25 24.78 1.36
C ILE A 100 -30.41 23.54 1.21
N THR A 101 -30.90 22.40 1.65
CA THR A 101 -30.20 21.12 1.49
C THR A 101 -29.96 20.80 0.01
N ARG A 102 -30.99 20.95 -0.84
CA ARG A 102 -30.81 20.72 -2.30
C ARG A 102 -29.81 21.68 -2.92
N LEU A 103 -29.86 22.96 -2.52
CA LEU A 103 -28.89 23.96 -3.01
C LEU A 103 -27.46 23.56 -2.65
N PHE A 104 -27.20 23.24 -1.39
CA PHE A 104 -25.87 22.80 -0.92
C PHE A 104 -25.39 21.53 -1.64
N LEU A 105 -26.26 20.54 -1.82
CA LEU A 105 -25.91 19.31 -2.54
C LEU A 105 -25.59 19.58 -4.01
N ALA A 106 -26.40 20.41 -4.69
CA ALA A 106 -26.17 20.78 -6.09
C ALA A 106 -24.84 21.52 -6.28
N GLU A 107 -24.51 22.46 -5.40
CA GLU A 107 -23.21 23.15 -5.42
C GLU A 107 -22.05 22.20 -5.24
N ASN A 108 -22.12 21.24 -4.29
CA ASN A 108 -21.08 20.25 -4.09
C ASN A 108 -20.89 19.33 -5.30
N ILE A 109 -21.98 18.94 -5.99
CA ILE A 109 -21.90 18.12 -7.20
C ILE A 109 -21.22 18.90 -8.33
N ILE A 110 -21.53 20.18 -8.50
CA ILE A 110 -20.93 21.03 -9.54
C ILE A 110 -19.44 21.18 -9.29
N ILE A 111 -19.05 21.54 -8.07
CA ILE A 111 -17.65 21.72 -7.70
C ILE A 111 -16.89 20.38 -7.79
N GLY A 112 -17.52 19.29 -7.36
CA GLY A 112 -16.97 17.94 -7.49
C GLY A 112 -16.75 17.54 -8.94
N GLY A 113 -17.68 17.88 -9.84
CA GLY A 113 -17.54 17.65 -11.28
C GLY A 113 -16.37 18.43 -11.89
N ILE A 114 -16.21 19.70 -11.52
CA ILE A 114 -15.06 20.52 -11.95
C ILE A 114 -13.75 19.91 -11.42
N SER A 115 -13.72 19.56 -10.15
CA SER A 115 -12.56 18.91 -9.52
C SER A 115 -12.21 17.57 -10.18
N PHE A 116 -13.22 16.81 -10.63
CA PHE A 116 -13.01 15.55 -11.35
C PHE A 116 -12.37 15.79 -12.72
N LEU A 117 -12.88 16.74 -13.51
CA LEU A 117 -12.30 17.05 -14.82
C LEU A 117 -10.83 17.51 -14.72
N LEU A 118 -10.54 18.40 -13.77
CA LEU A 118 -9.17 18.81 -13.47
C LEU A 118 -8.34 17.64 -12.95
N GLY A 119 -8.92 16.81 -12.09
CA GLY A 119 -8.29 15.63 -11.52
C GLY A 119 -7.90 14.60 -12.58
N MET A 120 -8.67 14.42 -13.64
CA MET A 120 -8.30 13.55 -14.76
C MET A 120 -7.04 14.05 -15.50
N ILE A 121 -6.97 15.35 -15.80
CA ILE A 121 -5.82 15.95 -16.49
C ILE A 121 -4.54 15.77 -15.64
N PHE A 122 -4.58 16.16 -14.37
CA PHE A 122 -3.46 16.00 -13.47
C PHE A 122 -3.16 14.55 -13.17
N GLY A 123 -4.18 13.69 -13.10
CA GLY A 123 -4.03 12.27 -12.84
C GLY A 123 -3.37 11.50 -13.97
N THR A 124 -3.60 11.87 -15.23
CA THR A 124 -2.86 11.30 -16.37
C THR A 124 -1.37 11.62 -16.29
N PHE A 125 -1.03 12.87 -15.94
CA PHE A 125 0.38 13.23 -15.71
C PHE A 125 0.98 12.47 -14.53
N LEU A 126 0.25 12.39 -13.43
CA LEU A 126 0.69 11.69 -12.23
C LEU A 126 0.88 10.19 -12.48
N TYR A 127 0.01 9.58 -13.28
CA TYR A 127 0.13 8.19 -13.72
C TYR A 127 1.48 7.95 -14.42
N GLN A 128 1.88 8.82 -15.35
CA GLN A 128 3.14 8.66 -16.06
C GLN A 128 4.34 8.73 -15.12
N VAL A 129 4.33 9.70 -14.19
CA VAL A 129 5.41 9.82 -13.19
C VAL A 129 5.48 8.57 -12.30
N LEU A 130 4.34 8.09 -11.81
CA LEU A 130 4.29 6.90 -10.95
C LEU A 130 4.72 5.64 -11.71
N THR A 131 4.27 5.46 -12.94
CA THR A 131 4.66 4.31 -13.78
C THR A 131 6.15 4.34 -14.09
N MET A 132 6.71 5.52 -14.40
CA MET A 132 8.15 5.69 -14.59
C MET A 132 8.95 5.27 -13.35
N ILE A 133 8.49 5.65 -12.16
CA ILE A 133 9.13 5.25 -10.89
C ILE A 133 9.03 3.73 -10.69
N ILE A 134 7.87 3.13 -10.94
CA ILE A 134 7.67 1.68 -10.81
C ILE A 134 8.58 0.93 -11.78
N MET A 135 8.59 1.30 -13.06
CA MET A 135 9.42 0.65 -14.08
C MET A 135 10.91 0.79 -13.77
N HIS A 136 11.34 1.95 -13.26
CA HIS A 136 12.73 2.14 -12.82
C HIS A 136 13.09 1.22 -11.63
N ILE A 137 12.17 0.97 -10.70
CA ILE A 137 12.39 0.05 -9.59
C ILE A 137 12.57 -1.39 -10.09
N PHE A 138 11.85 -1.79 -11.13
CA PHE A 138 11.94 -3.11 -11.76
C PHE A 138 12.96 -3.19 -12.90
N GLU A 139 13.80 -2.15 -13.07
CA GLU A 139 14.83 -2.06 -14.12
C GLU A 139 14.28 -2.26 -15.55
N ALA A 140 12.99 -2.03 -15.73
CA ALA A 140 12.30 -2.17 -17.00
C ALA A 140 12.38 -0.87 -17.82
N VAL A 141 12.57 -1.00 -19.13
CA VAL A 141 12.58 0.14 -20.05
C VAL A 141 11.17 0.70 -20.19
N TYR A 142 10.99 1.98 -19.90
CA TYR A 142 9.71 2.65 -19.99
C TYR A 142 9.75 3.79 -21.01
N GLU A 143 8.87 3.72 -22.00
CA GLU A 143 8.62 4.81 -22.94
C GLU A 143 7.37 5.59 -22.50
N VAL A 144 7.49 6.91 -22.44
CA VAL A 144 6.37 7.78 -22.07
C VAL A 144 5.32 7.76 -23.18
N LYS A 145 4.20 7.10 -22.95
CA LYS A 145 3.06 7.01 -23.88
C LYS A 145 1.81 7.61 -23.22
N LEU A 146 1.09 8.47 -23.96
CA LEU A 146 -0.22 8.95 -23.51
C LEU A 146 -1.24 7.83 -23.72
N VAL A 147 -1.43 7.04 -22.69
CA VAL A 147 -2.40 5.93 -22.68
C VAL A 147 -3.67 6.38 -21.97
N PHE A 148 -4.83 6.08 -22.57
CA PHE A 148 -6.13 6.26 -21.95
C PHE A 148 -6.79 4.89 -21.78
N SER A 149 -7.06 4.50 -20.53
CA SER A 149 -7.76 3.27 -20.23
C SER A 149 -9.24 3.52 -19.92
N VAL A 150 -10.12 3.04 -20.79
CA VAL A 150 -11.57 3.14 -20.57
C VAL A 150 -12.00 2.40 -19.29
N LYS A 151 -11.33 1.30 -18.95
CA LYS A 151 -11.60 0.52 -17.73
C LYS A 151 -11.26 1.33 -16.47
N ALA A 152 -10.08 1.95 -16.44
CA ALA A 152 -9.66 2.81 -15.34
C ALA A 152 -10.58 4.02 -15.17
N PHE A 153 -10.98 4.65 -16.27
CA PHE A 153 -11.92 5.76 -16.30
C PHE A 153 -13.29 5.37 -15.73
N ALA A 154 -13.87 4.27 -16.21
CA ALA A 154 -15.16 3.78 -15.74
C ALA A 154 -15.14 3.42 -14.25
N LEU A 155 -14.09 2.75 -13.79
CA LEU A 155 -13.91 2.40 -12.38
C LEU A 155 -13.77 3.65 -11.50
N THR A 156 -13.02 4.65 -11.97
CA THR A 156 -12.86 5.92 -11.23
C THR A 156 -14.19 6.66 -11.10
N ILE A 157 -14.98 6.72 -12.16
CA ILE A 157 -16.35 7.30 -12.10
C ILE A 157 -17.21 6.55 -11.09
N LEU A 158 -17.18 5.22 -11.12
CA LEU A 158 -17.94 4.39 -10.17
C LEU A 158 -17.56 4.71 -8.72
N TYR A 159 -16.28 4.78 -8.41
CA TYR A 159 -15.80 5.12 -7.07
C TYR A 159 -16.21 6.53 -6.65
N ILE A 160 -16.10 7.52 -7.54
CA ILE A 160 -16.52 8.89 -7.26
C ILE A 160 -18.02 8.95 -6.97
N ILE A 161 -18.85 8.29 -7.76
CA ILE A 161 -20.30 8.25 -7.54
C ILE A 161 -20.60 7.64 -6.16
N LEU A 162 -19.96 6.51 -5.80
CA LEU A 162 -20.16 5.86 -4.50
C LEU A 162 -19.73 6.77 -3.33
N ILE A 163 -18.56 7.39 -3.42
CA ILE A 163 -18.01 8.30 -2.40
C ILE A 163 -18.92 9.51 -2.21
N TYR A 164 -19.32 10.15 -3.32
CA TYR A 164 -20.20 11.32 -3.27
C TYR A 164 -21.59 10.95 -2.78
N CYS A 165 -22.17 9.87 -3.24
CA CYS A 165 -23.46 9.39 -2.77
C CYS A 165 -23.45 9.20 -1.25
N PHE A 166 -22.45 8.50 -0.72
CA PHE A 166 -22.29 8.30 0.72
C PHE A 166 -22.11 9.61 1.49
N SER A 167 -21.21 10.49 1.00
CA SER A 167 -20.92 11.77 1.64
C SER A 167 -22.14 12.69 1.64
N LEU A 168 -22.82 12.81 0.51
CA LEU A 168 -23.99 13.69 0.35
C LEU A 168 -25.22 13.18 1.11
N LEU A 169 -25.44 11.87 1.17
CA LEU A 169 -26.51 11.28 1.98
C LEU A 169 -26.32 11.58 3.47
N ARG A 170 -25.08 11.47 3.96
CA ARG A 170 -24.74 11.84 5.35
C ARG A 170 -24.96 13.34 5.59
N MET A 171 -24.55 14.20 4.65
CA MET A 171 -24.77 15.65 4.77
C MET A 171 -26.24 16.02 4.72
N LYS A 172 -27.03 15.41 3.83
CA LYS A 172 -28.51 15.60 3.78
C LYS A 172 -29.15 15.33 5.14
N ARG A 173 -28.78 14.21 5.79
CA ARG A 173 -29.30 13.86 7.13
C ARG A 173 -28.85 14.86 8.20
N LYS A 174 -27.62 15.35 8.10
CA LYS A 174 -27.05 16.31 9.04
C LYS A 174 -27.72 17.68 8.93
N ILE A 175 -27.79 18.26 7.72
CA ILE A 175 -28.42 19.56 7.49
C ILE A 175 -29.92 19.55 7.88
N GLY A 176 -30.61 18.42 7.56
CA GLY A 176 -32.03 18.27 7.91
C GLY A 176 -32.34 18.30 9.40
N LYS A 177 -31.33 18.05 10.26
CA LYS A 177 -31.44 18.05 11.73
C LYS A 177 -30.92 19.35 12.38
N MET A 178 -30.25 20.23 11.63
CA MET A 178 -29.67 21.45 12.18
C MET A 178 -30.73 22.51 12.41
N LYS A 179 -30.67 23.18 13.58
CA LYS A 179 -31.52 24.32 13.92
C LYS A 179 -30.93 25.61 13.37
N ILE A 180 -31.75 26.62 13.12
CA ILE A 180 -31.35 27.97 12.64
C ILE A 180 -30.26 28.54 13.56
N TYR A 181 -30.45 28.42 14.87
CA TYR A 181 -29.51 28.88 15.88
C TYR A 181 -28.12 28.25 15.71
N ASP A 182 -28.07 26.92 15.48
CA ASP A 182 -26.81 26.17 15.33
C ASP A 182 -26.03 26.61 14.08
N LEU A 183 -26.71 26.96 13.00
CA LEU A 183 -26.11 27.43 11.76
C LEU A 183 -25.58 28.87 11.88
N LEU A 184 -26.33 29.76 12.48
CA LEU A 184 -25.94 31.17 12.63
C LEU A 184 -24.77 31.33 13.60
N HIS A 185 -24.71 30.51 14.64
CA HIS A 185 -23.72 30.60 15.69
C HIS A 185 -22.59 29.52 15.53
N ALA A 186 -22.58 28.80 14.43
CA ALA A 186 -21.58 27.73 14.19
C ALA A 186 -20.13 28.23 14.32
N GLU A 187 -19.82 29.46 13.92
CA GLU A 187 -18.50 30.07 14.08
C GLU A 187 -18.24 30.59 15.53
N LYS A 188 -19.29 30.92 16.27
CA LYS A 188 -19.24 31.47 17.64
C LYS A 188 -19.51 30.40 18.69
N GLN A 189 -19.99 29.21 18.33
CA GLN A 189 -20.06 28.10 19.26
C GLN A 189 -18.65 27.81 19.68
N ASN A 190 -18.24 28.44 20.79
CA ASN A 190 -17.15 27.93 21.61
C ASN A 190 -17.58 26.49 21.91
N GLU A 191 -16.97 25.54 21.23
CA GLU A 191 -17.21 24.14 21.49
C GLU A 191 -16.97 23.98 22.98
N ILE A 192 -18.07 23.65 23.66
CA ILE A 192 -18.05 23.44 25.09
C ILE A 192 -16.98 22.36 25.31
N VAL A 193 -15.90 22.75 25.98
CA VAL A 193 -14.87 21.80 26.38
C VAL A 193 -15.56 20.82 27.35
N PHE A 194 -16.15 19.78 26.77
CA PHE A 194 -16.66 18.65 27.55
C PHE A 194 -15.43 17.95 28.13
N VAL A 195 -14.93 18.47 29.25
CA VAL A 195 -14.06 17.72 30.17
C VAL A 195 -14.95 16.67 30.84
N LYS A 196 -15.51 15.78 30.03
CA LYS A 196 -16.44 14.77 30.45
C LYS A 196 -15.63 13.52 30.84
N HIS A 197 -15.65 13.24 32.13
CA HIS A 197 -15.27 11.99 32.80
C HIS A 197 -13.85 11.48 32.56
N GLN A 198 -13.01 11.70 33.57
CA GLN A 198 -11.65 11.11 33.68
C GLN A 198 -11.63 9.59 33.43
N LYS A 199 -12.67 8.88 33.86
CA LYS A 199 -12.84 7.44 33.63
C LYS A 199 -13.00 7.09 32.16
N GLY A 200 -13.67 7.93 31.35
CA GLY A 200 -13.85 7.68 29.91
C GLY A 200 -12.54 7.75 29.11
N ASP A 201 -11.67 8.71 29.47
CA ASP A 201 -10.38 8.88 28.77
C ASP A 201 -9.41 7.73 29.07
N ILE A 202 -9.43 7.26 30.33
CA ILE A 202 -8.65 6.09 30.74
C ILE A 202 -9.16 4.82 30.05
N ILE A 203 -10.49 4.65 29.97
CA ILE A 203 -11.10 3.52 29.25
C ILE A 203 -10.70 3.54 27.75
N LEU A 204 -10.74 4.71 27.09
CA LEU A 204 -10.30 4.82 25.70
C LEU A 204 -8.83 4.48 25.52
N MET A 205 -7.98 4.89 26.46
CA MET A 205 -6.55 4.55 26.42
C MET A 205 -6.31 3.06 26.64
N THR A 206 -7.03 2.43 27.56
CA THR A 206 -6.94 0.98 27.78
C THR A 206 -7.45 0.20 26.56
N ILE A 207 -8.52 0.65 25.90
CA ILE A 207 -9.00 0.05 24.66
C ILE A 207 -7.93 0.18 23.56
N ALA A 208 -7.30 1.35 23.43
CA ALA A 208 -6.23 1.55 22.44
C ALA A 208 -5.04 0.59 22.67
N LEU A 209 -4.62 0.43 23.92
CA LEU A 209 -3.53 -0.50 24.28
C LEU A 209 -3.92 -1.96 24.03
N LEU A 210 -5.12 -2.36 24.45
CA LEU A 210 -5.61 -3.73 24.24
C LEU A 210 -5.74 -4.06 22.75
N THR A 211 -6.32 -3.16 21.95
CA THR A 211 -6.44 -3.38 20.49
C THR A 211 -5.08 -3.36 19.79
N GLY A 212 -4.11 -2.57 20.27
CA GLY A 212 -2.73 -2.59 19.77
C GLY A 212 -2.04 -3.93 20.07
N ILE A 213 -2.16 -4.44 21.29
CA ILE A 213 -1.58 -5.72 21.69
C ILE A 213 -2.25 -6.89 20.94
N THR A 214 -3.57 -6.91 20.86
CA THR A 214 -4.30 -7.96 20.11
C THR A 214 -3.94 -7.95 18.63
N GLY A 215 -3.81 -6.77 18.01
CA GLY A 215 -3.33 -6.63 16.64
C GLY A 215 -1.92 -7.19 16.45
N ALA A 216 -1.00 -6.88 17.36
CA ALA A 216 0.36 -7.40 17.33
C ALA A 216 0.43 -8.93 17.49
N ILE A 217 -0.39 -9.49 18.39
CA ILE A 217 -0.48 -10.95 18.59
C ILE A 217 -1.04 -11.63 17.33
N VAL A 218 -2.13 -11.10 16.75
CA VAL A 218 -2.72 -11.64 15.51
C VAL A 218 -1.69 -11.60 14.39
N CYS A 219 -0.98 -10.50 14.23
CA CYS A 219 0.09 -10.36 13.24
C CYS A 219 1.16 -11.44 13.44
N LYS A 220 1.69 -11.60 14.66
CA LYS A 220 2.71 -12.59 14.97
C LYS A 220 2.24 -14.03 14.68
N LEU A 221 1.04 -14.39 15.10
CA LEU A 221 0.48 -15.73 14.88
C LEU A 221 0.25 -16.01 13.39
N THR A 222 -0.20 -15.01 12.62
CA THR A 222 -0.40 -15.14 11.17
C THR A 222 0.91 -15.39 10.44
N PHE A 223 2.00 -14.70 10.84
CA PHE A 223 3.33 -14.90 10.25
C PHE A 223 4.04 -16.18 10.71
N GLN A 224 3.74 -16.69 11.90
CA GLN A 224 4.31 -17.97 12.37
C GLN A 224 3.68 -19.20 11.70
N ASN A 225 2.41 -19.10 11.29
CA ASN A 225 1.68 -20.19 10.63
C ASN A 225 1.75 -20.08 9.09
N GLY A 226 2.93 -19.84 8.54
CA GLY A 226 3.29 -19.47 7.16
C GLY A 226 2.43 -20.01 6.00
N ASP A 227 1.82 -21.17 6.15
CA ASP A 227 1.16 -21.87 5.04
C ASP A 227 -0.33 -21.54 4.86
N ASN A 228 -0.98 -20.87 5.82
CA ASN A 228 -2.41 -20.52 5.74
C ASN A 228 -2.69 -19.12 6.30
N VAL A 229 -2.28 -18.09 5.58
CA VAL A 229 -2.70 -16.72 5.91
C VAL A 229 -4.19 -16.57 5.70
N GLN A 230 -4.96 -16.73 6.78
CA GLN A 230 -6.40 -16.54 6.72
C GLN A 230 -6.74 -15.08 6.43
N MET A 231 -7.43 -14.81 5.32
CA MET A 231 -7.93 -13.47 4.96
C MET A 231 -8.65 -12.77 6.13
N GLY A 232 -9.33 -13.55 6.99
CA GLY A 232 -9.98 -13.06 8.21
C GLY A 232 -9.00 -12.45 9.22
N ALA A 233 -7.81 -13.03 9.40
CA ALA A 233 -6.81 -12.53 10.33
C ALA A 233 -6.25 -11.17 9.90
N ILE A 234 -6.05 -10.99 8.61
CA ILE A 234 -5.64 -9.70 8.02
C ILE A 234 -6.72 -8.63 8.27
N GLY A 235 -7.99 -8.96 8.05
CA GLY A 235 -9.12 -8.06 8.32
C GLY A 235 -9.21 -7.64 9.79
N ILE A 236 -9.02 -8.59 10.72
CA ILE A 236 -8.98 -8.32 12.16
C ILE A 236 -7.80 -7.40 12.52
N PHE A 237 -6.61 -7.68 11.98
CA PHE A 237 -5.43 -6.84 12.20
C PHE A 237 -5.68 -5.38 11.79
N PHE A 238 -6.19 -5.14 10.59
CA PHE A 238 -6.48 -3.78 10.12
C PHE A 238 -7.57 -3.09 10.93
N THR A 239 -8.59 -3.81 11.33
CA THR A 239 -9.66 -3.26 12.19
C THR A 239 -9.10 -2.85 13.55
N CYS A 240 -8.32 -3.71 14.20
CA CYS A 240 -7.64 -3.41 15.46
C CYS A 240 -6.69 -2.21 15.31
N PHE A 241 -5.93 -2.13 14.22
CA PHE A 241 -5.02 -1.04 13.93
C PHE A 241 -5.73 0.31 13.81
N ILE A 242 -6.83 0.37 13.04
CA ILE A 242 -7.64 1.58 12.88
C ILE A 242 -8.23 2.02 14.23
N VAL A 243 -8.83 1.10 14.97
CA VAL A 243 -9.43 1.39 16.29
C VAL A 243 -8.35 1.88 17.28
N CYS A 244 -7.20 1.23 17.29
CA CYS A 244 -6.06 1.62 18.14
C CYS A 244 -5.65 3.08 17.89
N ILE A 245 -5.42 3.46 16.64
CA ILE A 245 -5.01 4.83 16.27
C ILE A 245 -6.05 5.86 16.72
N TYR A 246 -7.33 5.64 16.40
CA TYR A 246 -8.38 6.61 16.76
C TYR A 246 -8.55 6.73 18.28
N CYS A 247 -8.63 5.63 19.00
CA CYS A 247 -8.76 5.64 20.45
C CYS A 247 -7.56 6.30 21.12
N PHE A 248 -6.34 6.02 20.63
CA PHE A 248 -5.11 6.63 21.12
C PHE A 248 -5.10 8.16 20.94
N TYR A 249 -5.36 8.65 19.72
CA TYR A 249 -5.35 10.10 19.46
C TYR A 249 -6.44 10.87 20.20
N ILE A 250 -7.64 10.29 20.34
CA ILE A 250 -8.73 10.90 21.11
C ILE A 250 -8.33 10.96 22.59
N SER A 251 -7.83 9.86 23.13
CA SER A 251 -7.42 9.79 24.55
C SER A 251 -6.26 10.73 24.87
N VAL A 252 -5.21 10.71 24.05
CA VAL A 252 -4.04 11.60 24.22
C VAL A 252 -4.46 13.07 24.12
N SER A 253 -5.33 13.42 23.17
CA SER A 253 -5.85 14.79 23.06
C SER A 253 -6.54 15.25 24.33
N HIS A 254 -7.40 14.40 24.91
CA HIS A 254 -8.10 14.72 26.16
C HIS A 254 -7.15 14.81 27.36
N ILE A 255 -6.17 13.90 27.46
CA ILE A 255 -5.16 13.90 28.56
C ILE A 255 -4.30 15.17 28.46
N LEU A 256 -3.84 15.53 27.24
CA LEU A 256 -3.05 16.77 27.04
C LEU A 256 -3.83 18.01 27.44
N ILE A 257 -5.09 18.12 27.03
CA ILE A 257 -5.97 19.25 27.41
C ILE A 257 -6.03 19.35 28.92
N ARG A 258 -6.28 18.22 29.61
CA ARG A 258 -6.40 18.18 31.09
C ARG A 258 -5.08 18.58 31.76
N PHE A 259 -3.96 18.08 31.25
CA PHE A 259 -2.64 18.42 31.78
C PHE A 259 -2.35 19.93 31.68
N PHE A 260 -2.66 20.54 30.52
CA PHE A 260 -2.46 21.97 30.31
C PHE A 260 -3.43 22.81 31.15
N VAL A 261 -4.70 22.43 31.24
CA VAL A 261 -5.72 23.14 32.05
C VAL A 261 -5.37 23.04 33.53
N ASN A 262 -5.04 21.88 34.07
CA ASN A 262 -4.73 21.71 35.49
C ASN A 262 -3.42 22.39 35.92
N ARG A 263 -2.39 22.35 35.08
CA ARG A 263 -1.10 23.01 35.40
C ARG A 263 -1.19 24.53 35.39
N LYS A 264 -1.95 25.12 34.48
CA LYS A 264 -2.05 26.57 34.30
C LYS A 264 -3.23 27.22 35.04
N ALA A 265 -4.22 26.43 35.50
CA ALA A 265 -5.23 26.91 36.43
C ALA A 265 -4.63 27.37 37.77
N LYS A 266 -3.40 26.93 38.13
CA LYS A 266 -2.64 27.40 39.27
C LYS A 266 -1.89 28.72 39.03
N GLN A 267 -1.74 29.16 37.78
CA GLN A 267 -1.06 30.41 37.42
C GLN A 267 -2.11 31.49 37.11
N LYS A 268 -2.19 32.53 37.97
CA LYS A 268 -3.21 33.61 37.98
C LYS A 268 -3.17 34.60 36.78
N ASN A 269 -2.51 34.30 35.67
CA ASN A 269 -2.43 35.23 34.54
C ASN A 269 -3.60 35.04 33.57
N ALA A 270 -4.49 36.03 33.49
CA ALA A 270 -5.71 36.00 32.68
C ALA A 270 -5.46 35.73 31.17
N GLY A 271 -4.39 36.26 30.58
CA GLY A 271 -4.05 36.04 29.18
C GLY A 271 -3.69 34.59 28.83
N THR A 272 -2.97 33.91 29.73
CA THR A 272 -2.63 32.47 29.57
C THR A 272 -3.86 31.58 29.68
N LEU A 273 -4.85 31.95 30.47
CA LEU A 273 -6.07 31.19 30.65
C LEU A 273 -6.94 31.20 29.37
N VAL A 274 -7.04 32.36 28.71
CA VAL A 274 -7.76 32.51 27.43
C VAL A 274 -7.07 31.69 26.32
N LEU A 275 -5.74 31.74 26.26
CA LEU A 275 -4.97 31.01 25.25
C LEU A 275 -5.09 29.48 25.43
N VAL A 276 -5.01 29.00 26.68
CA VAL A 276 -5.19 27.58 27.01
C VAL A 276 -6.61 27.11 26.70
N ARG A 277 -7.62 27.92 27.01
CA ARG A 277 -9.02 27.60 26.70
C ARG A 277 -9.30 27.51 25.21
N ASN A 278 -8.76 28.45 24.41
CA ASN A 278 -8.87 28.44 22.95
C ASN A 278 -8.11 27.25 22.33
N LEU A 279 -6.93 26.94 22.82
CA LEU A 279 -6.14 25.80 22.36
C LEU A 279 -6.83 24.49 22.70
N SER A 280 -7.35 24.36 23.92
CA SER A 280 -8.08 23.19 24.43
C SER A 280 -9.35 22.91 23.60
N SER A 281 -10.13 23.97 23.27
CA SER A 281 -11.30 23.86 22.42
C SER A 281 -10.92 23.35 21.02
N LYS A 282 -9.87 23.91 20.40
CA LYS A 282 -9.41 23.48 19.08
C LYS A 282 -8.85 22.06 19.08
N ILE A 283 -8.07 21.65 20.07
CA ILE A 283 -7.51 20.30 20.16
C ILE A 283 -8.64 19.27 20.28
N ASN A 284 -9.65 19.53 21.09
CA ASN A 284 -10.78 18.62 21.24
C ASN A 284 -11.55 18.40 19.93
N THR A 285 -11.81 19.49 19.20
CA THR A 285 -12.49 19.43 17.90
C THR A 285 -11.62 18.76 16.83
N MET A 286 -10.32 18.98 16.89
CA MET A 286 -9.37 18.48 15.90
C MET A 286 -8.81 17.08 16.24
N SER A 287 -9.15 16.50 17.41
CA SER A 287 -8.60 15.18 17.82
C SER A 287 -8.91 14.08 16.80
N MET A 288 -10.12 14.09 16.28
CA MET A 288 -10.52 13.12 15.25
C MET A 288 -9.81 13.37 13.90
N THR A 289 -9.58 14.62 13.54
CA THR A 289 -8.82 14.99 12.33
C THR A 289 -7.34 14.67 12.47
N LEU A 290 -6.77 14.89 13.66
CA LEU A 290 -5.40 14.46 13.97
C LEU A 290 -5.25 12.93 13.90
N GLY A 291 -6.24 12.19 14.42
CA GLY A 291 -6.28 10.73 14.29
C GLY A 291 -6.31 10.26 12.84
N THR A 292 -7.10 10.91 11.98
CA THR A 292 -7.12 10.57 10.54
C THR A 292 -5.83 10.93 9.83
N LEU A 293 -5.24 12.08 10.14
CA LEU A 293 -3.95 12.47 9.58
C LEU A 293 -2.84 11.50 10.01
N ALA A 294 -2.85 11.10 11.27
CA ALA A 294 -1.91 10.11 11.78
C ALA A 294 -2.10 8.75 11.11
N LEU A 295 -3.34 8.29 10.93
CA LEU A 295 -3.64 7.07 10.18
C LEU A 295 -3.06 7.15 8.76
N LEU A 296 -3.30 8.24 8.05
CA LEU A 296 -2.79 8.45 6.69
C LEU A 296 -1.26 8.41 6.65
N LEU A 297 -0.59 9.15 7.55
CA LEU A 297 0.87 9.15 7.64
C LEU A 297 1.42 7.75 7.95
N THR A 298 0.82 7.05 8.91
CA THR A 298 1.25 5.70 9.28
C THR A 298 1.09 4.73 8.11
N LEU A 299 -0.04 4.78 7.40
CA LEU A 299 -0.25 3.97 6.22
C LEU A 299 0.77 4.29 5.12
N THR A 300 1.00 5.57 4.83
CA THR A 300 1.98 6.00 3.81
C THR A 300 3.38 5.50 4.13
N LEU A 301 3.83 5.66 5.38
CA LEU A 301 5.14 5.17 5.82
C LEU A 301 5.22 3.64 5.77
N SER A 302 4.16 2.94 6.19
CA SER A 302 4.11 1.48 6.13
C SER A 302 4.20 0.96 4.70
N PHE A 303 3.49 1.59 3.74
CA PHE A 303 3.58 1.22 2.33
C PHE A 303 4.95 1.49 1.73
N SER A 304 5.58 2.60 2.08
CA SER A 304 6.95 2.88 1.64
C SER A 304 7.94 1.79 2.11
N GLN A 305 7.79 1.33 3.35
CA GLN A 305 8.61 0.24 3.89
C GLN A 305 8.31 -1.10 3.21
N ILE A 306 7.04 -1.41 2.98
CA ILE A 306 6.64 -2.63 2.27
C ILE A 306 7.22 -2.61 0.85
N ALA A 307 7.14 -1.50 0.12
CA ALA A 307 7.72 -1.39 -1.21
C ALA A 307 9.25 -1.65 -1.21
N THR A 308 9.97 -1.10 -0.22
CA THR A 308 11.41 -1.36 -0.06
C THR A 308 11.71 -2.83 0.25
N LEU A 309 10.90 -3.46 1.13
CA LEU A 309 11.05 -4.89 1.44
C LEU A 309 10.80 -5.76 0.21
N PHE A 310 9.79 -5.43 -0.60
CA PHE A 310 9.52 -6.13 -1.85
C PHE A 310 10.67 -6.00 -2.83
N LYS A 311 11.18 -4.77 -3.03
CA LYS A 311 12.36 -4.57 -3.88
C LYS A 311 13.51 -5.47 -3.43
N ASN A 312 13.89 -5.40 -2.15
CA ASN A 312 14.99 -6.19 -1.61
C ASN A 312 14.73 -7.71 -1.75
N PHE A 313 13.48 -8.14 -1.59
CA PHE A 313 13.11 -9.55 -1.78
C PHE A 313 13.29 -9.98 -3.23
N PHE A 314 12.84 -9.18 -4.20
CA PHE A 314 13.00 -9.49 -5.62
C PHE A 314 14.45 -9.41 -6.06
N ASP A 315 15.21 -8.42 -5.60
CA ASP A 315 16.65 -8.33 -5.89
C ASP A 315 17.38 -9.58 -5.34
N MET A 316 17.03 -10.01 -4.13
CA MET A 316 17.62 -11.21 -3.52
C MET A 316 17.18 -12.48 -4.28
N GLN A 317 15.92 -12.60 -4.67
CA GLN A 317 15.41 -13.74 -5.42
C GLN A 317 16.00 -13.78 -6.84
N GLY A 318 16.05 -12.64 -7.53
CA GLY A 318 16.66 -12.53 -8.86
C GLY A 318 18.13 -12.94 -8.84
N ASN A 319 18.91 -12.39 -7.89
CA ASN A 319 20.31 -12.75 -7.73
C ASN A 319 20.54 -14.21 -7.29
N SER A 320 19.55 -14.84 -6.65
CA SER A 320 19.64 -16.24 -6.27
C SER A 320 19.38 -17.17 -7.45
N VAL A 321 18.43 -16.81 -8.32
CA VAL A 321 18.03 -17.62 -9.48
C VAL A 321 18.95 -17.37 -10.68
N CYS A 322 19.29 -16.10 -10.94
CA CYS A 322 20.13 -15.71 -12.06
C CYS A 322 21.11 -14.60 -11.64
N PRO A 323 22.27 -14.95 -11.06
CA PRO A 323 23.30 -13.98 -10.67
C PRO A 323 24.11 -13.45 -11.85
N TYR A 324 23.83 -13.90 -13.06
CA TYR A 324 24.42 -13.46 -14.31
C TYR A 324 23.54 -12.38 -14.96
N GLU A 325 24.17 -11.52 -15.79
CA GLU A 325 23.41 -10.50 -16.53
C GLU A 325 22.40 -11.12 -17.49
N ILE A 326 22.75 -12.23 -18.13
CA ILE A 326 21.89 -12.99 -19.04
C ILE A 326 22.12 -14.49 -18.83
N MET A 327 21.04 -15.24 -18.71
CA MET A 327 21.03 -16.68 -18.72
C MET A 327 20.05 -17.17 -19.80
N MET A 328 20.50 -18.04 -20.65
CA MET A 328 19.70 -18.66 -21.72
C MET A 328 19.73 -20.18 -21.53
N TRP A 329 18.58 -20.82 -21.69
CA TRP A 329 18.48 -22.28 -21.65
C TRP A 329 17.59 -22.80 -22.78
N ASP A 330 17.94 -23.94 -23.28
CA ASP A 330 17.15 -24.69 -24.24
C ASP A 330 16.91 -26.11 -23.72
N ARG A 331 15.67 -26.57 -23.75
CA ARG A 331 15.28 -27.91 -23.33
C ARG A 331 15.50 -28.97 -24.41
N GLU A 332 15.54 -28.53 -25.68
CA GLU A 332 15.69 -29.42 -26.83
C GLU A 332 17.17 -29.78 -27.14
N GLY A 333 18.10 -29.09 -26.46
CA GLY A 333 19.51 -29.46 -26.50
C GLY A 333 20.33 -28.87 -27.62
N ASP A 334 19.91 -27.80 -28.27
CA ASP A 334 20.77 -27.03 -29.18
C ASP A 334 21.46 -25.85 -28.45
N PRO A 335 22.69 -26.06 -27.98
CA PRO A 335 23.39 -25.06 -27.18
C PRO A 335 24.01 -23.93 -28.01
N SER A 336 23.69 -23.83 -29.31
CA SER A 336 24.38 -22.88 -30.19
C SER A 336 23.99 -21.42 -29.92
N PHE A 337 22.73 -21.15 -29.55
CA PHE A 337 22.19 -19.79 -29.30
C PHE A 337 22.70 -18.71 -30.29
N ILE A 338 22.88 -19.09 -31.56
CA ILE A 338 23.56 -18.21 -32.56
C ILE A 338 22.76 -16.93 -32.78
N LYS A 339 21.44 -17.06 -32.93
CA LYS A 339 20.57 -15.92 -33.19
C LYS A 339 20.48 -14.96 -32.00
N GLU A 340 20.45 -15.52 -30.81
CA GLU A 340 20.41 -14.79 -29.54
C GLU A 340 21.73 -14.04 -29.33
N LYS A 341 22.85 -14.68 -29.64
CA LYS A 341 24.18 -14.06 -29.58
C LYS A 341 24.34 -12.92 -30.60
N GLU A 342 23.92 -13.12 -31.85
CA GLU A 342 23.91 -12.07 -32.88
C GLU A 342 23.08 -10.88 -32.43
N TYR A 343 21.92 -11.11 -31.80
CA TYR A 343 21.08 -10.04 -31.26
C TYR A 343 21.77 -9.28 -30.12
N LEU A 344 22.45 -9.99 -29.21
CA LEU A 344 23.20 -9.36 -28.11
C LEU A 344 24.37 -8.52 -28.62
N ASP A 345 25.10 -9.02 -29.61
CA ASP A 345 26.21 -8.29 -30.23
C ASP A 345 25.72 -7.01 -30.91
N GLU A 346 24.58 -7.08 -31.64
CA GLU A 346 24.01 -5.92 -32.33
C GLU A 346 23.47 -4.84 -31.38
N LYS A 347 22.80 -5.25 -30.28
CA LYS A 347 22.07 -4.34 -29.40
C LYS A 347 22.83 -3.90 -28.15
N LEU A 348 23.72 -4.75 -27.62
CA LEU A 348 24.39 -4.53 -26.32
C LEU A 348 25.91 -4.35 -26.46
N GLY A 349 26.44 -4.42 -27.67
CA GLY A 349 27.88 -4.19 -27.92
C GLY A 349 28.77 -5.41 -27.61
N GLY A 350 28.18 -6.59 -27.51
CA GLY A 350 28.87 -7.87 -27.39
C GLY A 350 28.93 -8.45 -25.97
N VAL A 351 29.32 -9.71 -25.90
CA VAL A 351 29.44 -10.50 -24.68
C VAL A 351 30.90 -10.51 -24.21
N THR A 352 31.15 -10.06 -22.97
CA THR A 352 32.51 -10.00 -22.41
C THR A 352 32.98 -11.35 -21.85
N GLN A 353 32.07 -12.12 -21.27
CA GLN A 353 32.33 -13.47 -20.74
C GLN A 353 31.16 -14.38 -21.01
N GLU A 354 31.44 -15.57 -21.47
CA GLU A 354 30.47 -16.59 -21.82
C GLU A 354 30.87 -17.93 -21.22
N HIS A 355 29.90 -18.69 -20.68
CA HIS A 355 30.09 -20.07 -20.28
C HIS A 355 28.86 -20.90 -20.61
N SER A 356 29.05 -21.95 -21.39
CA SER A 356 28.00 -22.93 -21.69
C SER A 356 28.20 -24.17 -20.85
N PHE A 357 27.15 -24.69 -20.26
CA PHE A 357 27.15 -25.88 -19.43
C PHE A 357 25.90 -26.73 -19.68
N MET A 358 25.97 -28.01 -19.31
CA MET A 358 24.85 -28.94 -19.42
C MET A 358 24.28 -29.23 -18.04
N VAL A 359 22.96 -29.25 -17.96
CA VAL A 359 22.21 -29.69 -16.80
C VAL A 359 21.47 -30.98 -17.16
N TYR A 360 21.58 -31.99 -16.33
CA TYR A 360 20.97 -33.29 -16.57
C TYR A 360 19.86 -33.54 -15.55
N ASP A 361 18.76 -34.13 -16.00
CA ASP A 361 17.69 -34.61 -15.12
C ASP A 361 18.19 -35.93 -14.43
N SER A 362 18.12 -35.99 -13.12
CA SER A 362 18.56 -37.20 -12.36
C SER A 362 17.54 -38.36 -12.45
N GLY A 363 16.36 -38.14 -13.03
CA GLY A 363 15.28 -39.10 -13.09
C GLY A 363 14.58 -39.39 -11.75
N ALA A 364 14.95 -38.71 -10.69
CA ALA A 364 14.37 -38.89 -9.35
C ALA A 364 14.38 -37.59 -8.53
N ASN A 365 13.37 -37.42 -7.69
CA ASN A 365 13.32 -36.36 -6.68
C ASN A 365 13.88 -36.91 -5.34
N GLN A 366 15.17 -36.87 -5.16
CA GLN A 366 15.83 -37.43 -3.96
C GLN A 366 15.92 -36.37 -2.85
N VAL A 367 16.13 -35.09 -3.21
CA VAL A 367 16.16 -33.99 -2.26
C VAL A 367 14.74 -33.77 -1.67
N GLY A 368 13.71 -33.78 -2.47
CA GLY A 368 12.33 -33.61 -2.04
C GLY A 368 11.87 -34.59 -0.98
N LYS A 369 12.34 -35.83 -1.04
CA LYS A 369 12.02 -36.86 -0.01
C LYS A 369 12.42 -36.45 1.41
N TYR A 370 13.51 -35.68 1.55
CA TYR A 370 13.97 -35.18 2.84
C TYR A 370 13.28 -33.88 3.26
N LEU A 371 12.61 -33.23 2.32
CA LEU A 371 11.86 -32.00 2.57
C LEU A 371 10.38 -32.24 2.88
N ASP A 372 9.88 -33.45 2.62
CA ASP A 372 8.50 -33.83 2.92
C ASP A 372 8.17 -33.59 4.41
N GLY A 373 7.08 -32.84 4.68
CA GLY A 373 6.66 -32.47 6.04
C GLY A 373 7.46 -31.32 6.66
N THR A 374 8.37 -30.68 5.92
CA THR A 374 9.03 -29.44 6.34
C THR A 374 8.33 -28.21 5.76
N PRO A 375 8.50 -27.00 6.35
CA PRO A 375 7.92 -25.77 5.79
C PRO A 375 8.64 -25.28 4.52
N VAL A 376 9.55 -26.07 3.96
CA VAL A 376 10.28 -25.77 2.74
C VAL A 376 9.55 -26.40 1.56
N GLU A 377 8.58 -25.70 1.01
CA GLU A 377 7.92 -26.13 -0.23
C GLU A 377 8.86 -25.91 -1.44
N MET A 378 9.45 -27.00 -1.95
CA MET A 378 10.05 -27.02 -3.28
C MET A 378 8.97 -27.40 -4.30
N SER A 379 8.26 -26.42 -4.77
CA SER A 379 7.16 -26.55 -5.75
C SER A 379 7.65 -26.60 -7.20
N PHE A 380 8.94 -26.82 -7.44
CA PHE A 380 9.49 -26.73 -8.79
C PHE A 380 10.05 -28.08 -9.25
N TRP A 381 9.49 -28.59 -10.38
CA TRP A 381 10.03 -29.67 -11.22
C TRP A 381 10.22 -31.03 -10.52
N GLY A 382 9.56 -32.04 -10.98
CA GLY A 382 9.46 -33.35 -10.34
C GLY A 382 10.76 -34.07 -9.98
N ASN A 383 11.91 -33.74 -10.57
CA ASN A 383 13.18 -34.42 -10.39
C ASN A 383 14.31 -33.44 -10.02
N ASP A 384 15.33 -33.94 -9.33
CA ASP A 384 16.56 -33.21 -9.05
C ASP A 384 17.37 -33.03 -10.35
N THR A 385 18.03 -31.88 -10.50
CA THR A 385 18.94 -31.62 -11.61
C THR A 385 20.40 -31.78 -11.15
N VAL A 386 21.26 -32.22 -12.03
CA VAL A 386 22.67 -32.40 -11.77
C VAL A 386 23.54 -31.77 -12.84
N MET A 387 24.69 -31.24 -12.44
CA MET A 387 25.69 -30.69 -13.35
C MET A 387 27.09 -31.16 -13.06
N ALA A 388 27.98 -31.06 -14.04
CA ALA A 388 29.37 -31.42 -13.87
C ALA A 388 30.06 -30.48 -12.88
N TYR A 389 30.83 -31.06 -11.94
CA TYR A 389 31.60 -30.29 -10.95
C TYR A 389 32.57 -29.29 -11.59
N SER A 390 33.17 -29.64 -12.76
CA SER A 390 34.04 -28.74 -13.52
C SER A 390 33.35 -27.44 -13.92
N ASP A 391 32.09 -27.52 -14.38
CA ASP A 391 31.32 -26.37 -14.83
C ASP A 391 30.85 -25.58 -13.63
N TYR A 392 30.42 -26.25 -12.57
CA TYR A 392 30.08 -25.59 -11.31
C TYR A 392 31.27 -24.76 -10.77
N CYS A 393 32.49 -25.28 -10.79
CA CYS A 393 33.68 -24.54 -10.36
C CYS A 393 33.99 -23.33 -11.25
N LYS A 394 33.78 -23.43 -12.57
CA LYS A 394 33.99 -22.32 -13.48
C LYS A 394 32.97 -21.22 -13.22
N MET A 395 31.70 -21.57 -13.07
CA MET A 395 30.61 -20.61 -12.77
C MET A 395 30.86 -19.91 -11.43
N ARG A 396 31.25 -20.66 -10.38
CA ARG A 396 31.59 -20.05 -9.08
C ARG A 396 32.73 -19.05 -9.20
N LYS A 397 33.76 -19.38 -10.00
CA LYS A 397 34.89 -18.49 -10.25
C LYS A 397 34.46 -17.20 -10.98
N GLN A 398 33.55 -17.28 -11.96
CA GLN A 398 33.00 -16.11 -12.65
C GLN A 398 32.21 -15.21 -11.69
N LEU A 399 31.49 -15.79 -10.75
CA LEU A 399 30.75 -15.06 -9.71
C LEU A 399 31.62 -14.54 -8.55
N GLY A 400 32.94 -14.83 -8.57
CA GLY A 400 33.87 -14.41 -7.53
C GLY A 400 33.77 -15.19 -6.21
N TYR A 401 33.11 -16.35 -6.23
CA TYR A 401 32.99 -17.20 -5.03
C TYR A 401 34.23 -18.03 -4.77
N GLU A 402 34.43 -18.40 -3.51
CA GLU A 402 35.55 -19.25 -3.10
C GLU A 402 35.50 -20.63 -3.79
N LYS A 403 36.70 -21.16 -4.07
CA LYS A 403 36.84 -22.49 -4.63
C LYS A 403 36.42 -23.54 -3.60
N ILE A 404 35.66 -24.52 -4.03
CA ILE A 404 35.21 -25.65 -3.22
C ILE A 404 36.00 -26.89 -3.65
N ASP A 405 36.46 -27.71 -2.70
CA ASP A 405 37.06 -28.98 -2.98
C ASP A 405 36.04 -30.09 -2.70
N LEU A 406 35.61 -30.79 -3.76
CA LEU A 406 34.69 -31.93 -3.68
C LEU A 406 35.48 -33.23 -3.50
N LYS A 407 35.19 -33.98 -2.44
CA LYS A 407 35.77 -35.27 -2.18
C LYS A 407 35.20 -36.32 -3.15
N LYS A 408 36.07 -37.29 -3.56
CA LYS A 408 35.63 -38.38 -4.43
C LYS A 408 34.50 -39.17 -3.76
N GLY A 409 33.44 -39.50 -4.51
CA GLY A 409 32.27 -40.21 -3.98
C GLY A 409 31.31 -39.32 -3.16
N HIS A 410 31.48 -38.01 -3.23
CA HIS A 410 30.56 -37.06 -2.56
C HIS A 410 29.89 -36.15 -3.58
N PHE A 411 28.78 -35.52 -3.15
CA PHE A 411 28.07 -34.49 -3.90
C PHE A 411 27.86 -33.26 -3.04
N ILE A 412 27.65 -32.14 -3.70
CA ILE A 412 27.25 -30.86 -3.10
C ILE A 412 25.89 -30.46 -3.67
N VAL A 413 25.11 -29.71 -2.88
CA VAL A 413 23.83 -29.19 -3.29
C VAL A 413 23.93 -27.68 -3.34
N GLN A 414 23.42 -27.09 -4.42
CA GLN A 414 23.15 -25.66 -4.49
C GLN A 414 21.66 -25.46 -4.22
N GLY A 415 21.32 -24.68 -3.19
CA GLY A 415 19.91 -24.53 -2.79
C GLY A 415 19.68 -23.36 -1.85
N VAL A 416 18.48 -23.27 -1.30
CA VAL A 416 18.10 -22.21 -0.37
C VAL A 416 18.41 -22.60 1.09
N SER A 417 18.41 -21.60 1.99
CA SER A 417 18.77 -21.81 3.41
C SER A 417 17.92 -22.87 4.12
N GLY A 418 16.63 -22.99 3.76
CA GLY A 418 15.74 -24.01 4.29
C GLY A 418 16.21 -25.43 3.94
N VAL A 419 16.56 -25.65 2.67
CA VAL A 419 17.10 -26.92 2.17
C VAL A 419 18.41 -27.26 2.88
N LYS A 420 19.33 -26.31 3.01
CA LYS A 420 20.58 -26.46 3.73
C LYS A 420 20.37 -26.97 5.14
N THR A 421 19.47 -26.37 5.90
CA THR A 421 19.19 -26.73 7.30
C THR A 421 18.75 -28.20 7.44
N VAL A 422 17.95 -28.67 6.50
CA VAL A 422 17.48 -30.09 6.49
C VAL A 422 18.56 -31.02 6.08
N LEU A 423 19.27 -30.74 4.97
CA LEU A 423 20.31 -31.65 4.44
C LEU A 423 21.54 -31.74 5.36
N ASP A 424 21.95 -30.66 6.00
CA ASP A 424 23.05 -30.65 6.97
C ASP A 424 22.71 -31.51 8.19
N LYS A 425 21.44 -31.63 8.58
CA LYS A 425 20.98 -32.47 9.68
C LYS A 425 20.89 -33.95 9.29
N GLU A 426 20.28 -34.23 8.14
CA GLU A 426 19.95 -35.59 7.69
C GLU A 426 21.12 -36.31 7.00
N GLN A 427 22.13 -35.56 6.48
CA GLN A 427 23.33 -36.11 5.80
C GLN A 427 22.99 -37.17 4.74
N PRO A 428 22.19 -36.84 3.71
CA PRO A 428 21.61 -37.80 2.79
C PRO A 428 22.67 -38.54 1.93
N LYS A 429 22.27 -39.71 1.41
CA LYS A 429 23.00 -40.42 0.37
C LYS A 429 22.11 -40.52 -0.87
N PHE A 430 22.64 -40.11 -2.00
CA PHE A 430 21.93 -40.16 -3.27
C PHE A 430 22.48 -41.22 -4.19
N GLN A 431 21.61 -41.76 -5.02
CA GLN A 431 21.96 -42.67 -6.08
C GLN A 431 21.88 -41.95 -7.43
N ILE A 432 23.01 -41.93 -8.13
CA ILE A 432 23.11 -41.34 -9.48
C ILE A 432 23.79 -42.37 -10.35
N GLU A 433 23.14 -42.79 -11.43
CA GLU A 433 23.65 -43.81 -12.38
C GLU A 433 24.15 -45.12 -11.72
N GLY A 434 23.53 -45.52 -10.62
CA GLY A 434 23.89 -46.75 -9.88
C GLY A 434 25.01 -46.59 -8.86
N GLU A 435 25.66 -45.45 -8.79
CA GLU A 435 26.65 -45.14 -7.75
C GLU A 435 25.99 -44.41 -6.57
N THR A 436 26.42 -44.76 -5.35
CA THR A 436 25.95 -44.09 -4.13
C THR A 436 26.92 -43.00 -3.73
N LEU A 437 26.46 -41.74 -3.78
CA LEU A 437 27.21 -40.56 -3.38
C LEU A 437 26.80 -40.11 -1.98
N SER A 438 27.75 -39.63 -1.19
CA SER A 438 27.49 -39.06 0.14
C SER A 438 27.44 -37.56 0.11
N TYR A 439 26.52 -36.96 0.88
CA TYR A 439 26.41 -35.52 1.03
C TYR A 439 27.69 -34.90 1.63
N GLN A 440 28.16 -33.80 1.07
CA GLN A 440 29.29 -33.06 1.62
C GLN A 440 28.85 -31.70 2.19
N ALA A 441 28.11 -30.89 1.45
CA ALA A 441 27.68 -29.59 1.87
C ALA A 441 26.54 -29.04 0.98
N CYS A 442 25.77 -28.10 1.51
CA CYS A 442 24.84 -27.31 0.76
C CYS A 442 25.26 -25.83 0.76
N TYR A 443 25.34 -25.24 -0.42
CA TYR A 443 25.69 -23.83 -0.64
C TYR A 443 24.44 -23.03 -0.97
N THR A 444 24.36 -21.80 -0.43
CA THR A 444 23.17 -20.94 -0.52
C THR A 444 23.44 -19.59 -1.15
N GLU A 445 24.65 -19.39 -1.66
CA GLU A 445 24.98 -18.19 -2.45
C GLU A 445 24.15 -18.16 -3.74
N GLY A 446 23.91 -16.98 -4.31
CA GLY A 446 23.20 -16.86 -5.57
C GLY A 446 23.90 -17.68 -6.68
N PHE A 447 23.12 -18.51 -7.36
CA PHE A 447 23.61 -19.37 -8.43
C PHE A 447 22.50 -19.62 -9.43
N ALA A 448 22.81 -20.12 -10.61
CA ALA A 448 21.78 -20.53 -11.56
C ALA A 448 20.97 -21.69 -10.95
N LEU A 449 19.79 -21.38 -10.43
CA LEU A 449 18.84 -22.37 -9.92
C LEU A 449 17.73 -22.53 -10.96
N GLU A 450 17.56 -23.74 -11.46
CA GLU A 450 16.40 -24.14 -12.26
C GLU A 450 15.24 -24.61 -11.39
#